data_67b565b4a6d6c819bca992c2447afe01
#
_entry.id   67b565b4a6d6c819bca992c2447afe01
#
_cell.length_a   1.000
_cell.length_b   1.000
_cell.length_c   1.000
_cell.angle_alpha   90.00
_cell.angle_beta   90.00
_cell.angle_gamma   90.00
#
_symmetry.space_group_name_H-M   'P 1'
#
loop_
_entity.id
_entity.type
_entity.pdbx_description
1 polymer ?
#
loop_
_entity_poly.entity_id
_entity_poly.type
_entity_poly.pdbx_seq_one_letter_code
_entity_poly.pdbx_strand_id
1 'polypeptide(L)'
;MSNDTTKEETSTEDKLSELIDSVSQEIRTMALIGDVTEEKSTDLIMGLLMLTDLSGNEPPYDPIKMYISTYGGSADEMFGIYDMMTKAKQQCEIHTVGIGKVMSAGTLILAAGTKGKRLIGKNCRVMIHSVNAGSVGEL
;
A
#
# COMPACT_ATOMS: atom_id res chain seq x y z
N MET A 1 -19.05 53.30 19.91
CA MET A 1 -17.90 52.35 19.75
C MET A 1 -18.41 50.97 20.09
N SER A 2 -18.87 50.27 19.11
CA SER A 2 -19.31 48.88 19.23
C SER A 2 -18.34 48.01 18.44
N ASN A 3 -17.51 47.26 19.17
CA ASN A 3 -16.66 46.23 18.60
C ASN A 3 -17.53 45.00 18.35
N ASP A 4 -17.87 44.78 17.10
CA ASP A 4 -18.49 43.58 16.62
C ASP A 4 -17.35 42.60 16.27
N THR A 5 -17.06 41.68 17.19
CA THR A 5 -16.18 40.55 16.97
C THR A 5 -17.05 39.39 16.48
N THR A 6 -17.30 39.33 15.19
CA THR A 6 -17.80 38.10 14.52
C THR A 6 -16.74 37.04 14.63
N LYS A 7 -16.83 36.20 15.65
CA LYS A 7 -16.19 34.88 15.64
C LYS A 7 -17.00 34.03 14.67
N GLU A 8 -16.40 33.70 13.51
CA GLU A 8 -16.89 32.65 12.64
C GLU A 8 -16.85 31.33 13.44
N GLU A 9 -18.02 30.88 13.86
CA GLU A 9 -18.17 29.52 14.38
C GLU A 9 -18.14 28.59 13.20
N THR A 10 -16.96 27.99 12.95
CA THR A 10 -16.81 26.85 12.03
C THR A 10 -17.80 25.77 12.45
N SER A 11 -18.67 25.33 11.55
CA SER A 11 -19.70 24.35 11.87
C SER A 11 -19.09 23.04 12.39
N THR A 12 -19.82 22.29 13.19
CA THR A 12 -19.35 20.99 13.69
C THR A 12 -19.06 20.03 12.52
N GLU A 13 -19.78 20.18 11.42
CA GLU A 13 -19.60 19.40 10.18
C GLU A 13 -18.28 19.77 9.49
N ASP A 14 -17.91 21.05 9.42
CA ASP A 14 -16.63 21.48 8.85
C ASP A 14 -15.45 20.95 9.66
N LYS A 15 -15.53 21.01 10.99
CA LYS A 15 -14.50 20.47 11.88
C LYS A 15 -14.36 18.95 11.77
N LEU A 16 -15.47 18.25 11.61
CA LEU A 16 -15.48 16.80 11.41
C LEU A 16 -14.88 16.43 10.05
N SER A 17 -15.22 17.18 9.00
CA SER A 17 -14.66 17.00 7.67
C SER A 17 -13.16 17.24 7.66
N GLU A 18 -12.68 18.34 8.25
CA GLU A 18 -11.24 18.62 8.39
C GLU A 18 -10.51 17.52 9.19
N LEU A 19 -11.13 17.00 10.25
CA LEU A 19 -10.55 15.91 11.04
C LEU A 19 -10.48 14.62 10.24
N ILE A 20 -11.53 14.25 9.50
CA ILE A 20 -11.56 13.08 8.63
C ILE A 20 -10.50 13.22 7.54
N ASP A 21 -10.37 14.37 6.91
CA ASP A 21 -9.37 14.64 5.88
C ASP A 21 -7.95 14.57 6.46
N SER A 22 -7.71 15.12 7.64
CA SER A 22 -6.40 15.03 8.30
C SER A 22 -6.01 13.59 8.64
N VAL A 23 -6.95 12.80 9.14
CA VAL A 23 -6.75 11.38 9.46
C VAL A 23 -6.52 10.56 8.20
N SER A 24 -7.27 10.81 7.13
CA SER A 24 -7.10 10.11 5.86
C SER A 24 -5.77 10.45 5.15
N GLN A 25 -5.28 11.67 5.30
CA GLN A 25 -3.97 12.07 4.79
C GLN A 25 -2.80 11.47 5.59
N GLU A 26 -2.98 11.20 6.88
CA GLU A 26 -1.93 10.63 7.74
C GLU A 26 -1.73 9.11 7.55
N ILE A 27 -2.76 8.37 7.14
CA ILE A 27 -2.70 6.91 7.03
C ILE A 27 -2.47 6.47 5.59
N ARG A 28 -1.27 6.70 5.09
CA ARG A 28 -0.80 6.14 3.81
C ARG A 28 0.14 4.94 4.04
N THR A 29 -0.27 4.05 4.92
CA THR A 29 0.51 2.88 5.29
C THR A 29 -0.32 1.62 5.12
N MET A 30 0.27 0.63 4.45
CA MET A 30 -0.31 -0.69 4.20
C MET A 30 0.62 -1.77 4.70
N ALA A 31 0.11 -2.98 4.88
CA ALA A 31 0.93 -4.11 5.27
C ALA A 31 0.49 -5.41 4.59
N LEU A 32 1.47 -6.18 4.12
CA LEU A 32 1.30 -7.57 3.71
C LEU A 32 1.95 -8.46 4.77
N ILE A 33 1.14 -9.01 5.65
CA ILE A 33 1.59 -9.90 6.73
C ILE A 33 0.94 -11.28 6.55
N GLY A 34 1.77 -12.33 6.51
CA GLY A 34 1.32 -13.70 6.25
C GLY A 34 1.39 -14.05 4.76
N ASP A 35 0.70 -15.12 4.36
CA ASP A 35 0.78 -15.66 3.00
C ASP A 35 0.11 -14.76 1.97
N VAL A 36 0.62 -14.81 0.73
CA VAL A 36 0.03 -14.10 -0.42
C VAL A 36 -1.15 -14.92 -0.91
N THR A 37 -2.34 -14.49 -0.52
CA THR A 37 -3.63 -15.13 -0.83
C THR A 37 -4.53 -14.16 -1.60
N GLU A 38 -5.61 -14.68 -2.19
CA GLU A 38 -6.63 -13.87 -2.88
C GLU A 38 -7.22 -12.78 -1.96
N GLU A 39 -7.51 -13.11 -0.71
CA GLU A 39 -8.01 -12.15 0.28
C GLU A 39 -7.02 -10.99 0.48
N LYS A 40 -5.75 -11.31 0.73
CA LYS A 40 -4.70 -10.30 0.94
C LYS A 40 -4.42 -9.48 -0.32
N SER A 41 -4.47 -10.10 -1.49
CA SER A 41 -4.34 -9.44 -2.78
C SER A 41 -5.47 -8.43 -2.97
N THR A 42 -6.71 -8.85 -2.71
CA THR A 42 -7.88 -7.98 -2.79
C THR A 42 -7.75 -6.78 -1.86
N ASP A 43 -7.38 -6.98 -0.59
CA ASP A 43 -7.20 -5.91 0.38
C ASP A 43 -6.14 -4.89 -0.06
N LEU A 44 -5.00 -5.39 -0.55
CA LEU A 44 -3.92 -4.51 -1.01
C LEU A 44 -4.28 -3.75 -2.28
N ILE A 45 -4.91 -4.41 -3.25
CA ILE A 45 -5.34 -3.78 -4.50
C ILE A 45 -6.38 -2.70 -4.21
N MET A 46 -7.40 -3.01 -3.39
CA MET A 46 -8.41 -2.03 -3.00
C MET A 46 -7.81 -0.87 -2.21
N GLY A 47 -6.89 -1.15 -1.30
CA GLY A 47 -6.19 -0.11 -0.56
C GLY A 47 -5.37 0.82 -1.46
N LEU A 48 -4.65 0.28 -2.44
CA LEU A 48 -3.93 1.09 -3.43
C LEU A 48 -4.87 1.95 -4.26
N LEU A 49 -6.00 1.40 -4.73
CA LEU A 49 -7.03 2.16 -5.45
C LEU A 49 -7.60 3.31 -4.61
N MET A 50 -7.90 3.05 -3.34
CA MET A 50 -8.42 4.08 -2.42
C MET A 50 -7.41 5.19 -2.16
N LEU A 51 -6.13 4.85 -2.07
CA LEU A 51 -5.06 5.82 -1.83
C LEU A 51 -4.62 6.60 -3.09
N THR A 52 -5.07 6.19 -4.27
CA THR A 52 -4.76 6.81 -5.56
C THR A 52 -6.03 7.23 -6.30
N ASP A 53 -6.61 6.36 -7.10
CA ASP A 53 -7.69 6.70 -8.04
C ASP A 53 -8.99 7.18 -7.35
N LEU A 54 -9.27 6.72 -6.13
CA LEU A 54 -10.49 7.03 -5.38
C LEU A 54 -10.29 8.09 -4.28
N SER A 55 -9.10 8.65 -4.16
CA SER A 55 -8.79 9.60 -3.08
C SER A 55 -9.51 10.95 -3.20
N GLY A 56 -10.03 11.27 -4.39
CA GLY A 56 -10.67 12.55 -4.67
C GLY A 56 -9.71 13.76 -4.77
N ASN A 57 -8.43 13.54 -4.49
CA ASN A 57 -7.36 14.53 -4.63
C ASN A 57 -6.68 14.39 -5.99
N GLU A 58 -5.90 15.40 -6.38
CA GLU A 58 -5.10 15.35 -7.58
C GLU A 58 -3.64 14.93 -7.28
N PRO A 59 -3.00 14.10 -8.16
CA PRO A 59 -1.60 13.74 -7.99
C PRO A 59 -0.67 14.96 -8.23
N PRO A 60 0.58 14.92 -7.73
CA PRO A 60 1.20 13.78 -7.06
C PRO A 60 0.75 13.63 -5.61
N TYR A 61 0.50 12.40 -5.18
CA TYR A 61 0.15 12.11 -3.80
C TYR A 61 1.38 11.90 -2.92
N ASP A 62 1.21 12.03 -1.61
CA ASP A 62 2.22 11.62 -0.64
C ASP A 62 2.57 10.14 -0.78
N PRO A 63 3.80 9.73 -0.44
CA PRO A 63 4.23 8.34 -0.55
C PRO A 63 3.37 7.36 0.24
N ILE A 64 3.14 6.19 -0.34
CA ILE A 64 2.55 5.05 0.36
C ILE A 64 3.67 4.20 0.95
N LYS A 65 3.59 3.87 2.25
CA LYS A 65 4.48 2.90 2.90
C LYS A 65 3.83 1.53 2.91
N MET A 66 4.56 0.51 2.49
CA MET A 66 4.10 -0.88 2.48
C MET A 66 5.07 -1.76 3.25
N TYR A 67 4.65 -2.26 4.41
CA TYR A 67 5.41 -3.22 5.21
C TYR A 67 5.11 -4.64 4.74
N ILE A 68 6.15 -5.45 4.60
CA ILE A 68 6.05 -6.81 4.04
C ILE A 68 6.72 -7.81 4.97
N SER A 69 5.96 -8.82 5.41
CA SER A 69 6.46 -9.97 6.15
C SER A 69 5.71 -11.22 5.71
N THR A 70 6.28 -11.98 4.77
CA THR A 70 5.60 -13.11 4.14
C THR A 70 6.57 -14.21 3.76
N TYR A 71 6.12 -15.47 3.80
CA TYR A 71 6.79 -16.61 3.18
C TYR A 71 6.54 -16.69 1.66
N GLY A 72 5.64 -15.88 1.11
CA GLY A 72 5.19 -15.94 -0.27
C GLY A 72 3.79 -16.51 -0.39
N GLY A 73 3.47 -17.11 -1.51
CA GLY A 73 2.15 -17.69 -1.79
C GLY A 73 1.84 -17.70 -3.27
N SER A 74 0.58 -17.42 -3.64
CA SER A 74 0.10 -17.45 -5.01
C SER A 74 0.88 -16.50 -5.93
N ALA A 75 1.35 -17.01 -7.05
CA ALA A 75 2.03 -16.22 -8.08
C ALA A 75 1.05 -15.30 -8.80
N ASP A 76 -0.18 -15.74 -9.07
CA ASP A 76 -1.19 -14.93 -9.75
C ASP A 76 -1.57 -13.72 -8.91
N GLU A 77 -1.76 -13.93 -7.61
CA GLU A 77 -2.04 -12.86 -6.66
C GLU A 77 -0.88 -11.87 -6.52
N MET A 78 0.33 -12.38 -6.51
CA MET A 78 1.54 -11.54 -6.51
C MET A 78 1.61 -10.66 -7.77
N PHE A 79 1.29 -11.19 -8.95
CA PHE A 79 1.26 -10.40 -10.19
C PHE A 79 0.17 -9.33 -10.14
N GLY A 80 -1.02 -9.64 -9.62
CA GLY A 80 -2.09 -8.65 -9.44
C GLY A 80 -1.65 -7.48 -8.55
N ILE A 81 -1.00 -7.77 -7.42
CA ILE A 81 -0.44 -6.74 -6.53
C ILE A 81 0.65 -5.94 -7.25
N TYR A 82 1.56 -6.62 -7.96
CA TYR A 82 2.66 -5.99 -8.69
C TYR A 82 2.16 -5.00 -9.75
N ASP A 83 1.16 -5.40 -10.53
CA ASP A 83 0.57 -4.57 -11.58
C ASP A 83 -0.12 -3.35 -10.97
N MET A 84 -0.84 -3.53 -9.87
CA MET A 84 -1.49 -2.42 -9.18
C MET A 84 -0.47 -1.46 -8.55
N MET A 85 0.61 -1.96 -7.97
CA MET A 85 1.73 -1.11 -7.50
C MET A 85 2.37 -0.34 -8.65
N THR A 86 2.51 -0.96 -9.82
CA THR A 86 3.07 -0.32 -11.02
C THR A 86 2.18 0.82 -11.49
N LYS A 87 0.86 0.64 -11.47
CA LYS A 87 -0.11 1.70 -11.77
C LYS A 87 -0.04 2.83 -10.74
N ALA A 88 -0.07 2.50 -9.47
CA ALA A 88 -0.04 3.49 -8.38
C ALA A 88 1.25 4.34 -8.38
N LYS A 89 2.39 3.77 -8.80
CA LYS A 89 3.66 4.50 -8.93
C LYS A 89 3.64 5.61 -10.00
N GLN A 90 2.65 5.67 -10.86
CA GLN A 90 2.47 6.80 -11.77
C GLN A 90 1.96 8.06 -11.06
N GLN A 91 1.45 7.91 -9.84
CA GLN A 91 0.80 8.98 -9.08
C GLN A 91 1.50 9.31 -7.77
N CYS A 92 2.21 8.35 -7.16
CA CYS A 92 2.95 8.55 -5.91
C CYS A 92 4.11 7.56 -5.79
N GLU A 93 5.06 7.83 -4.90
CA GLU A 93 6.08 6.84 -4.53
C GLU A 93 5.47 5.73 -3.66
N ILE A 94 5.95 4.50 -3.84
CA ILE A 94 5.66 3.38 -2.94
C ILE A 94 6.96 2.97 -2.25
N HIS A 95 7.02 3.21 -0.95
CA HIS A 95 8.15 2.82 -0.11
C HIS A 95 7.87 1.44 0.48
N THR A 96 8.58 0.42 0.02
CA THR A 96 8.46 -0.94 0.55
C THR A 96 9.46 -1.20 1.65
N VAL A 97 9.03 -1.87 2.72
CA VAL A 97 9.86 -2.19 3.89
C VAL A 97 9.69 -3.66 4.26
N GLY A 98 10.70 -4.46 3.98
CA GLY A 98 10.72 -5.87 4.41
C GLY A 98 11.05 -6.00 5.90
N ILE A 99 10.23 -6.73 6.65
CA ILE A 99 10.43 -7.01 8.07
C ILE A 99 10.35 -8.51 8.37
N GLY A 100 11.25 -9.00 9.22
CA GLY A 100 11.30 -10.39 9.65
C GLY A 100 11.66 -11.35 8.52
N LYS A 101 10.74 -11.53 7.55
CA LYS A 101 10.94 -12.40 6.39
C LYS A 101 10.23 -11.86 5.15
N VAL A 102 10.90 -11.95 4.01
CA VAL A 102 10.33 -11.65 2.70
C VAL A 102 10.82 -12.72 1.73
N MET A 103 9.95 -13.65 1.38
CA MET A 103 10.35 -14.85 0.64
C MET A 103 9.47 -15.06 -0.58
N SER A 104 10.03 -15.70 -1.62
CA SER A 104 9.28 -16.11 -2.81
C SER A 104 8.51 -14.95 -3.46
N ALA A 105 7.20 -15.07 -3.65
CA ALA A 105 6.32 -14.02 -4.18
C ALA A 105 6.49 -12.68 -3.45
N GLY A 106 6.73 -12.69 -2.14
CA GLY A 106 6.97 -11.48 -1.36
C GLY A 106 8.18 -10.68 -1.82
N THR A 107 9.20 -11.34 -2.34
CA THR A 107 10.42 -10.68 -2.84
C THR A 107 10.13 -9.80 -4.06
N LEU A 108 9.25 -10.25 -4.95
CA LEU A 108 8.82 -9.47 -6.11
C LEU A 108 7.97 -8.27 -5.69
N ILE A 109 7.08 -8.44 -4.72
CA ILE A 109 6.30 -7.33 -4.15
C ILE A 109 7.23 -6.30 -3.48
N LEU A 110 8.23 -6.72 -2.71
CA LEU A 110 9.25 -5.84 -2.15
C LEU A 110 9.98 -5.07 -3.26
N ALA A 111 10.38 -5.77 -4.31
CA ALA A 111 11.10 -5.19 -5.44
C ALA A 111 10.23 -4.24 -6.30
N ALA A 112 8.90 -4.37 -6.24
CA ALA A 112 7.95 -3.51 -6.95
C ALA A 112 7.89 -2.08 -6.39
N GLY A 113 8.43 -1.83 -5.20
CA GLY A 113 8.54 -0.48 -4.63
C GLY A 113 9.35 0.47 -5.50
N THR A 114 9.21 1.75 -5.27
CA THR A 114 9.94 2.80 -5.97
C THR A 114 11.45 2.61 -5.81
N LYS A 115 12.20 2.74 -6.90
CA LYS A 115 13.66 2.61 -6.89
C LYS A 115 14.29 3.61 -5.90
N GLY A 116 15.17 3.09 -5.03
CA GLY A 116 15.79 3.86 -3.96
C GLY A 116 14.93 4.00 -2.68
N LYS A 117 13.69 3.49 -2.71
CA LYS A 117 12.74 3.53 -1.58
C LYS A 117 12.34 2.12 -1.09
N ARG A 118 13.14 1.12 -1.43
CA ARG A 118 12.99 -0.27 -1.03
C ARG A 118 13.94 -0.55 0.12
N LEU A 119 13.42 -0.87 1.26
CA LEU A 119 14.17 -1.06 2.50
C LEU A 119 13.94 -2.47 3.06
N ILE A 120 14.91 -2.96 3.78
CA ILE A 120 14.79 -4.18 4.59
C ILE A 120 15.32 -3.91 6.00
N GLY A 121 14.61 -4.39 6.99
CA GLY A 121 15.06 -4.36 8.38
C GLY A 121 16.34 -5.20 8.54
N LYS A 122 17.21 -4.79 9.45
CA LYS A 122 18.52 -5.47 9.68
C LYS A 122 18.40 -6.95 10.01
N ASN A 123 17.26 -7.39 10.53
CA ASN A 123 16.97 -8.78 10.88
C ASN A 123 16.07 -9.48 9.85
N CYS A 124 15.72 -8.80 8.76
CA CYS A 124 14.88 -9.36 7.71
C CYS A 124 15.65 -10.36 6.87
N ARG A 125 15.07 -11.53 6.65
CA ARG A 125 15.58 -12.55 5.74
C ARG A 125 14.85 -12.46 4.42
N VAL A 126 15.60 -12.42 3.33
CA VAL A 126 15.04 -12.41 1.96
C VAL A 126 15.44 -13.70 1.28
N MET A 127 14.51 -14.39 0.63
CA MET A 127 14.77 -15.62 -0.09
C MET A 127 14.09 -15.61 -1.47
N ILE A 128 14.91 -15.90 -2.48
CA ILE A 128 14.45 -16.16 -3.85
C ILE A 128 14.72 -17.63 -4.14
N HIS A 129 13.76 -18.32 -4.71
CA HIS A 129 13.89 -19.70 -5.15
C HIS A 129 13.20 -19.91 -6.49
N SER A 130 13.50 -21.04 -7.15
CA SER A 130 12.81 -21.45 -8.37
C SER A 130 11.32 -21.72 -8.09
N VAL A 131 10.48 -21.38 -9.05
CA VAL A 131 9.04 -21.65 -8.96
C VAL A 131 8.80 -23.14 -9.13
N ASN A 132 8.08 -23.77 -8.20
CA ASN A 132 7.50 -25.09 -8.38
C ASN A 132 6.08 -24.90 -8.89
N ALA A 133 5.85 -25.16 -10.18
CA ALA A 133 4.52 -25.14 -10.77
C ALA A 133 4.05 -26.57 -11.00
N GLY A 134 2.86 -26.90 -10.48
CA GLY A 134 2.10 -28.08 -10.87
C GLY A 134 0.99 -27.63 -11.84
N SER A 135 0.90 -28.26 -12.99
CA SER A 135 -0.24 -28.10 -13.89
C SER A 135 -1.10 -29.34 -13.83
N VAL A 136 -2.39 -29.17 -13.51
CA VAL A 136 -3.41 -30.19 -13.67
C VAL A 136 -4.21 -29.81 -14.91
N GLY A 137 -4.07 -30.53 -15.99
CA GLY A 137 -4.84 -30.33 -17.23
C GLY A 137 -5.36 -31.67 -17.72
N GLU A 138 -6.55 -31.69 -18.28
CA GLU A 138 -7.03 -32.79 -19.11
C GLU A 138 -6.32 -32.73 -20.46
N LEU A 139 -5.85 -33.91 -20.93
CA LEU A 139 -5.29 -34.11 -22.26
C LEU A 139 -6.40 -34.25 -23.28
#